data_4b77affbf4160a83c5d591b0c2bf9a17
#
_entry.id   4b77affbf4160a83c5d591b0c2bf9a17
#
_cell.length_a   1.000
_cell.length_b   1.000
_cell.length_c   1.000
_cell.angle_alpha   90.00
_cell.angle_beta   90.00
_cell.angle_gamma   90.00
#
_symmetry.space_group_name_H-M   'P 1'
#
loop_
_entity.id
_entity.type
_entity.pdbx_description
1 polymer ?
#
loop_
_entity_poly.entity_id
_entity_poly.type
_entity_poly.pdbx_seq_one_letter_code
_entity_poly.pdbx_strand_id
1 'polypeptide(L)'
;MLKFSYRIITSEALNKNIPIPLTVKNKAVLGYEWARANREHVSSNEIEIARKLSSYSTIDLGTVLEIHRYTAKNRYKVPSDHEHPLAQKWLMYGGEEGRMWSDLIVRNNLPKRRVF
;
A
#
# COMPACT_ATOMS: atom_id res chain seq x y z
N MET A 1 26.19 -12.11 -7.35
CA MET A 1 24.93 -12.30 -6.76
C MET A 1 23.96 -11.17 -7.00
N LEU A 2 22.84 -11.54 -7.40
CA LEU A 2 21.89 -10.55 -7.70
C LEU A 2 21.03 -10.26 -6.58
N LYS A 3 20.99 -9.03 -6.20
CA LYS A 3 20.04 -8.60 -5.27
C LYS A 3 19.12 -7.70 -5.93
N PHE A 4 17.93 -8.08 -6.00
CA PHE A 4 16.93 -7.17 -6.36
C PHE A 4 16.50 -6.56 -5.17
N SER A 5 17.15 -5.55 -4.81
CA SER A 5 16.82 -4.85 -3.64
C SER A 5 16.42 -3.47 -4.03
N TYR A 6 15.70 -2.81 -3.16
CA TYR A 6 15.30 -1.45 -3.35
C TYR A 6 16.48 -0.48 -3.36
N ARG A 7 17.67 -0.99 -3.04
CA ARG A 7 18.87 -0.16 -3.08
C ARG A 7 19.22 0.38 -4.46
N ILE A 8 18.77 -0.31 -5.52
CA ILE A 8 19.06 0.16 -6.86
C ILE A 8 17.97 1.06 -7.39
N ILE A 9 16.96 1.37 -6.60
CA ILE A 9 15.93 2.30 -6.99
C ILE A 9 16.38 3.68 -6.54
N THR A 10 16.50 4.61 -7.49
CA THR A 10 16.95 5.96 -7.18
C THR A 10 15.88 6.74 -6.44
N SER A 11 16.27 7.85 -5.79
CA SER A 11 15.32 8.75 -5.17
C SER A 11 14.34 9.30 -6.18
N GLU A 12 14.79 9.57 -7.39
CA GLU A 12 13.92 10.06 -8.44
C GLU A 12 12.85 9.04 -8.79
N ALA A 13 13.22 7.76 -8.87
CA ALA A 13 12.26 6.71 -9.16
C ALA A 13 11.24 6.57 -8.04
N LEU A 14 11.69 6.69 -6.78
CA LEU A 14 10.80 6.60 -5.64
C LEU A 14 9.80 7.75 -5.57
N ASN A 15 10.13 8.88 -6.17
CA ASN A 15 9.23 10.03 -6.21
C ASN A 15 8.31 10.04 -7.42
N LYS A 16 8.38 9.00 -8.26
CA LYS A 16 7.52 8.89 -9.42
C LYS A 16 6.06 8.84 -8.97
N ASN A 17 5.21 9.63 -9.62
CA ASN A 17 3.79 9.69 -9.29
C ASN A 17 3.04 8.54 -9.95
N ILE A 18 2.30 7.80 -9.15
CA ILE A 18 1.53 6.64 -9.60
C ILE A 18 0.05 6.95 -9.41
N PRO A 19 -0.76 6.84 -10.46
CA PRO A 19 -2.20 7.06 -10.32
C PRO A 19 -2.84 6.04 -9.39
N ILE A 20 -3.77 6.48 -8.56
CA ILE A 20 -4.46 5.63 -7.62
C ILE A 20 -5.79 5.19 -8.24
N PRO A 21 -6.02 3.88 -8.44
CA PRO A 21 -7.30 3.42 -8.98
C PRO A 21 -8.45 3.73 -8.03
N LEU A 22 -9.62 3.98 -8.60
CA LEU A 22 -10.80 4.29 -7.80
C LEU A 22 -11.15 3.16 -6.83
N THR A 23 -10.97 1.91 -7.25
CA THR A 23 -11.25 0.76 -6.38
C THR A 23 -10.37 0.76 -5.14
N VAL A 24 -9.09 1.10 -5.29
CA VAL A 24 -8.16 1.22 -4.17
C VAL A 24 -8.57 2.39 -3.27
N LYS A 25 -8.89 3.52 -3.88
CA LYS A 25 -9.30 4.72 -3.17
C LYS A 25 -10.53 4.46 -2.31
N ASN A 26 -11.52 3.79 -2.87
CA ASN A 26 -12.77 3.49 -2.16
C ASN A 26 -12.53 2.63 -0.91
N LYS A 27 -11.63 1.66 -1.00
CA LYS A 27 -11.29 0.84 0.16
C LYS A 27 -10.55 1.65 1.21
N ALA A 28 -9.62 2.49 0.77
CA ALA A 28 -8.84 3.32 1.68
C ALA A 28 -9.71 4.33 2.43
N VAL A 29 -10.76 4.85 1.79
CA VAL A 29 -11.70 5.75 2.45
C VAL A 29 -12.32 5.08 3.68
N LEU A 30 -12.76 3.84 3.54
CA LEU A 30 -13.35 3.10 4.66
C LEU A 30 -12.34 2.90 5.78
N GLY A 31 -11.12 2.49 5.43
CA GLY A 31 -10.07 2.29 6.44
C GLY A 31 -9.66 3.58 7.11
N TYR A 32 -9.59 4.68 6.35
CA TYR A 32 -9.21 5.97 6.89
C TYR A 32 -10.26 6.49 7.88
N GLU A 33 -11.54 6.34 7.56
CA GLU A 33 -12.61 6.74 8.47
C GLU A 33 -12.53 5.98 9.78
N TRP A 34 -12.33 4.68 9.70
CA TRP A 34 -12.16 3.87 10.90
C TRP A 34 -10.93 4.32 11.71
N ALA A 35 -9.82 4.58 11.02
CA ALA A 35 -8.57 4.97 11.69
C ALA A 35 -8.72 6.30 12.43
N ARG A 36 -9.45 7.23 11.84
CA ARG A 36 -9.67 8.53 12.51
C ARG A 36 -10.44 8.38 13.81
N ALA A 37 -11.32 7.41 13.87
CA ALA A 37 -12.12 7.14 15.08
C ALA A 37 -11.40 6.22 16.06
N ASN A 38 -10.32 5.58 15.63
CA ASN A 38 -9.63 4.55 16.43
C ASN A 38 -8.12 4.79 16.42
N ARG A 39 -7.71 6.02 16.70
CA ARG A 39 -6.32 6.44 16.61
C ARG A 39 -5.37 5.62 17.48
N GLU A 40 -5.86 5.08 18.56
CA GLU A 40 -5.05 4.28 19.47
C GLU A 40 -4.60 2.95 18.84
N HIS A 41 -5.23 2.54 17.75
CA HIS A 41 -4.91 1.28 17.08
C HIS A 41 -4.00 1.45 15.87
N VAL A 42 -3.65 2.68 15.51
CA VAL A 42 -2.88 2.93 14.28
C VAL A 42 -1.72 3.87 14.55
N SER A 43 -0.67 3.72 13.76
CA SER A 43 0.47 4.63 13.82
C SER A 43 0.22 5.85 12.94
N SER A 44 1.03 6.89 13.15
CA SER A 44 0.96 8.09 12.31
C SER A 44 1.21 7.76 10.85
N ASN A 45 2.14 6.85 10.58
CA ASN A 45 2.47 6.47 9.21
C ASN A 45 1.32 5.73 8.54
N GLU A 46 0.68 4.83 9.30
CA GLU A 46 -0.46 4.06 8.75
C GLU A 46 -1.62 4.98 8.37
N ILE A 47 -1.98 5.90 9.25
CA ILE A 47 -3.11 6.79 8.97
C ILE A 47 -2.78 7.74 7.83
N GLU A 48 -1.50 8.14 7.71
CA GLU A 48 -1.10 9.02 6.62
C GLU A 48 -1.17 8.32 5.27
N ILE A 49 -0.80 7.05 5.19
CA ILE A 49 -0.94 6.27 3.97
C ILE A 49 -2.42 6.19 3.57
N ALA A 50 -3.30 5.89 4.53
CA ALA A 50 -4.72 5.80 4.26
C ALA A 50 -5.29 7.14 3.80
N ARG A 51 -4.84 8.24 4.41
CA ARG A 51 -5.28 9.58 4.04
C ARG A 51 -4.91 9.88 2.60
N LYS A 52 -3.68 9.60 2.21
CA LYS A 52 -3.21 9.86 0.86
C LYS A 52 -3.95 9.00 -0.16
N LEU A 53 -4.11 7.71 0.12
CA LEU A 53 -4.82 6.82 -0.80
C LEU A 53 -6.28 7.25 -0.98
N SER A 54 -6.90 7.75 0.07
CA SER A 54 -8.31 8.11 0.02
C SER A 54 -8.57 9.45 -0.65
N SER A 55 -7.59 10.36 -0.66
CA SER A 55 -7.85 11.74 -1.09
C SER A 55 -7.00 12.21 -2.27
N TYR A 56 -5.85 11.62 -2.53
CA TYR A 56 -4.99 12.08 -3.63
C TYR A 56 -5.32 11.34 -4.92
N SER A 57 -5.05 11.97 -6.07
CA SER A 57 -5.20 11.29 -7.36
C SER A 57 -3.97 10.45 -7.69
N THR A 58 -2.81 10.83 -7.18
CA THR A 58 -1.56 10.08 -7.37
C THR A 58 -0.83 9.93 -6.06
N ILE A 59 0.06 8.96 -6.01
CA ILE A 59 0.89 8.73 -4.84
C ILE A 59 2.29 8.31 -5.32
N ASP A 60 3.30 8.59 -4.53
CA ASP A 60 4.66 8.28 -4.93
C ASP A 60 4.96 6.78 -4.88
N LEU A 61 5.86 6.34 -5.74
CA LEU A 61 6.24 4.92 -5.81
C LEU A 61 6.76 4.40 -4.46
N GLY A 62 7.46 5.24 -3.72
CA GLY A 62 7.95 4.83 -2.39
C GLY A 62 6.83 4.39 -1.46
N THR A 63 5.70 5.11 -1.48
CA THR A 63 4.54 4.73 -0.69
C THR A 63 3.88 3.46 -1.23
N VAL A 64 3.85 3.31 -2.57
CA VAL A 64 3.33 2.08 -3.17
C VAL A 64 4.15 0.86 -2.72
N LEU A 65 5.47 1.02 -2.59
CA LEU A 65 6.32 -0.04 -2.07
C LEU A 65 5.96 -0.41 -0.64
N GLU A 66 5.64 0.57 0.20
CA GLU A 66 5.20 0.30 1.56
C GLU A 66 3.87 -0.47 1.58
N ILE A 67 2.94 -0.06 0.71
CA ILE A 67 1.67 -0.76 0.56
C ILE A 67 1.90 -2.20 0.13
N HIS A 68 2.78 -2.40 -0.83
CA HIS A 68 3.11 -3.73 -1.32
C HIS A 68 3.69 -4.61 -0.20
N ARG A 69 4.63 -4.09 0.56
CA ARG A 69 5.23 -4.85 1.66
C ARG A 69 4.20 -5.26 2.70
N TYR A 70 3.36 -4.31 3.11
CA TYR A 70 2.35 -4.58 4.12
C TYR A 70 1.36 -5.63 3.62
N THR A 71 0.83 -5.45 2.41
CA THR A 71 -0.23 -6.32 1.91
C THR A 71 0.29 -7.72 1.58
N ALA A 72 1.52 -7.82 1.08
CA ALA A 72 2.12 -9.13 0.83
C ALA A 72 2.33 -9.91 2.12
N LYS A 73 2.79 -9.22 3.16
CA LYS A 73 3.07 -9.85 4.45
C LYS A 73 1.80 -10.27 5.19
N ASN A 74 0.74 -9.48 5.06
CA ASN A 74 -0.46 -9.66 5.88
C ASN A 74 -1.65 -10.28 5.15
N ARG A 75 -1.47 -10.66 3.91
CA ARG A 75 -2.52 -11.14 3.02
C ARG A 75 -3.37 -12.26 3.62
N TYR A 76 -2.74 -13.21 4.32
CA TYR A 76 -3.43 -14.36 4.87
C TYR A 76 -3.80 -14.20 6.34
N LYS A 77 -3.59 -13.01 6.90
CA LYS A 77 -3.86 -12.75 8.30
C LYS A 77 -5.10 -11.90 8.52
N VAL A 78 -5.80 -11.55 7.44
CA VAL A 78 -6.96 -10.66 7.52
C VAL A 78 -8.15 -11.47 8.03
N PRO A 79 -8.75 -11.05 9.15
CA PRO A 79 -9.93 -11.76 9.68
C PRO A 79 -11.13 -11.58 8.78
N SER A 80 -12.07 -12.52 8.85
CA SER A 80 -13.34 -12.38 8.14
C SER A 80 -14.29 -11.40 8.81
N ASP A 81 -14.05 -11.11 10.09
CA ASP A 81 -14.84 -10.11 10.80
C ASP A 81 -14.40 -8.71 10.34
N HIS A 82 -15.28 -8.02 9.65
CA HIS A 82 -14.97 -6.71 9.08
C HIS A 82 -14.69 -5.64 10.14
N GLU A 83 -15.18 -5.83 11.36
CA GLU A 83 -14.97 -4.85 12.42
C GLU A 83 -13.65 -5.06 13.16
N HIS A 84 -12.99 -6.17 12.91
CA HIS A 84 -11.70 -6.45 13.56
C HIS A 84 -10.66 -5.42 13.12
N PRO A 85 -9.83 -4.90 14.04
CA PRO A 85 -8.81 -3.90 13.67
C PRO A 85 -7.90 -4.32 12.52
N LEU A 86 -7.53 -5.58 12.42
CA LEU A 86 -6.68 -6.05 11.32
C LEU A 86 -7.42 -5.98 9.97
N ALA A 87 -8.72 -6.22 9.94
CA ALA A 87 -9.51 -6.09 8.73
C ALA A 87 -9.59 -4.62 8.32
N GLN A 88 -9.74 -3.71 9.28
CA GLN A 88 -9.79 -2.29 9.00
C GLN A 88 -8.43 -1.76 8.53
N LYS A 89 -7.34 -2.22 9.12
CA LYS A 89 -5.99 -1.84 8.67
C LYS A 89 -5.75 -2.32 7.24
N TRP A 90 -6.25 -3.48 6.89
CA TRP A 90 -6.16 -3.99 5.53
C TRP A 90 -6.80 -3.00 4.55
N LEU A 91 -7.95 -2.45 4.90
CA LEU A 91 -8.63 -1.44 4.09
C LEU A 91 -7.82 -0.15 4.00
N MET A 92 -7.12 0.23 5.06
CA MET A 92 -6.29 1.44 5.06
C MET A 92 -5.21 1.39 3.97
N TYR A 93 -4.75 0.20 3.61
CA TYR A 93 -3.78 0.00 2.54
C TYR A 93 -4.44 -0.33 1.21
N GLY A 94 -5.75 -0.14 1.10
CA GLY A 94 -6.49 -0.36 -0.15
C GLY A 94 -7.13 -1.73 -0.28
N GLY A 95 -7.06 -2.57 0.75
CA GLY A 95 -7.65 -3.89 0.72
C GLY A 95 -6.99 -4.81 -0.29
N GLU A 96 -7.73 -5.79 -0.77
CA GLU A 96 -7.21 -6.71 -1.79
C GLU A 96 -6.91 -5.96 -3.08
N GLU A 97 -7.70 -4.96 -3.42
CA GLU A 97 -7.45 -4.12 -4.59
C GLU A 97 -6.12 -3.40 -4.46
N GLY A 98 -5.80 -2.90 -3.27
CA GLY A 98 -4.51 -2.26 -3.00
C GLY A 98 -3.36 -3.24 -3.13
N ARG A 99 -3.55 -4.47 -2.67
CA ARG A 99 -2.54 -5.52 -2.81
C ARG A 99 -2.25 -5.81 -4.28
N MET A 100 -3.29 -6.04 -5.07
CA MET A 100 -3.13 -6.38 -6.48
C MET A 100 -2.51 -5.24 -7.26
N TRP A 101 -2.99 -4.03 -7.02
CA TRP A 101 -2.48 -2.83 -7.69
C TRP A 101 -1.01 -2.59 -7.36
N SER A 102 -0.67 -2.61 -6.07
CA SER A 102 0.71 -2.33 -5.67
C SER A 102 1.67 -3.41 -6.20
N ASP A 103 1.23 -4.66 -6.24
CA ASP A 103 2.04 -5.73 -6.79
C ASP A 103 2.33 -5.48 -8.28
N LEU A 104 1.32 -5.08 -9.04
CA LEU A 104 1.48 -4.78 -10.44
C LEU A 104 2.42 -3.60 -10.67
N ILE A 105 2.24 -2.52 -9.89
CA ILE A 105 3.07 -1.33 -10.01
C ILE A 105 4.53 -1.67 -9.69
N VAL A 106 4.75 -2.42 -8.63
CA VAL A 106 6.10 -2.79 -8.21
C VAL A 106 6.78 -3.64 -9.30
N ARG A 107 6.07 -4.61 -9.84
CA ARG A 107 6.62 -5.45 -10.91
C ARG A 107 7.00 -4.64 -12.15
N ASN A 108 6.23 -3.60 -12.47
CA ASN A 108 6.47 -2.80 -13.65
C ASN A 108 7.53 -1.73 -13.47
N ASN A 109 7.86 -1.40 -12.23
CA ASN A 109 8.76 -0.28 -11.94
C ASN A 109 10.09 -0.70 -11.30
N LEU A 110 10.22 -1.93 -10.84
CA LEU A 110 11.50 -2.41 -10.35
C LEU A 110 12.32 -2.99 -11.49
N PRO A 111 13.66 -2.90 -11.40
CA PRO A 111 14.50 -3.53 -12.39
C PRO A 111 14.23 -5.03 -12.45
N LYS A 112 14.19 -5.54 -13.67
CA LYS A 112 13.91 -6.95 -13.82
C LYS A 112 15.11 -7.77 -13.47
N ARG A 113 14.85 -8.91 -12.83
CA ARG A 113 15.91 -9.80 -12.50
C ARG A 113 16.40 -10.50 -13.74
N ARG A 114 17.70 -10.51 -13.91
CA ARG A 114 18.27 -11.32 -14.92
C ARG A 114 18.52 -12.70 -14.39
N VAL A 115 18.14 -13.69 -15.17
CA VAL A 115 18.31 -15.07 -14.78
C VAL A 115 19.17 -15.73 -15.81
N PHE A 116 20.24 -16.27 -15.36
CA PHE A 116 21.17 -16.94 -16.23
C PHE A 116 21.48 -18.31 -15.69
#